data_ae897ad86b0865a624cee58dbb4381dd
#
_entry.id   ae897ad86b0865a624cee58dbb4381dd
#
_cell.length_a   1.000
_cell.length_b   1.000
_cell.length_c   1.000
_cell.angle_alpha   90.00
_cell.angle_beta   90.00
_cell.angle_gamma   90.00
#
_symmetry.space_group_name_H-M   'P 1'
#
loop_
_entity.id
_entity.type
_entity.pdbx_description
1 polymer ?
#
loop_
_entity_poly.entity_id
_entity_poly.type
_entity_poly.pdbx_seq_one_letter_code
_entity_poly.pdbx_strand_id
1 'polypeptide(L)'
;MLNEKIQKSNRRKFLLLLALMCAPVVISYTLYFLEYRPESKHYGDLIPIVKVIGAGTNQSDNTILRMKDLHGKWILVTIDSGYCDEACQEKLYFMRQVRLVQGKEKHRIERLWLINDNVIPDAELVKQYEGTLFVNAKDSEILGFIETRESQTKHIYLIDPIGNLMMRFPENVDGTKMGHDIKRLLHVSQLEH
;
A
#
# COMPACT_ATOMS: atom_id res chain seq x y z
N MET A 1 68.41 3.57 -14.38
CA MET A 1 67.48 4.63 -14.02
C MET A 1 66.22 4.73 -14.92
N LEU A 2 66.30 4.57 -16.25
CA LEU A 2 65.13 4.69 -17.13
C LEU A 2 64.15 3.47 -16.98
N ASN A 3 64.64 2.28 -16.86
CA ASN A 3 63.86 1.04 -16.70
C ASN A 3 63.02 1.01 -15.37
N GLU A 4 63.56 1.52 -14.27
CA GLU A 4 62.85 1.56 -13.00
C GLU A 4 61.65 2.53 -13.03
N LYS A 5 61.76 3.68 -13.72
CA LYS A 5 60.65 4.65 -13.87
C LYS A 5 59.53 4.08 -14.71
N ILE A 6 59.84 3.33 -15.77
CA ILE A 6 58.86 2.69 -16.66
C ILE A 6 58.14 1.58 -15.88
N GLN A 7 58.87 0.76 -15.11
CA GLN A 7 58.32 -0.32 -14.34
C GLN A 7 57.38 0.16 -13.20
N LYS A 8 57.75 1.26 -12.50
CA LYS A 8 56.89 1.92 -11.53
C LYS A 8 55.62 2.53 -12.15
N SER A 9 55.72 3.10 -13.35
CA SER A 9 54.59 3.65 -14.09
C SER A 9 53.61 2.57 -14.50
N ASN A 10 54.09 1.44 -15.05
CA ASN A 10 53.24 0.33 -15.45
C ASN A 10 52.57 -0.36 -14.26
N ARG A 11 53.27 -0.51 -13.15
CA ARG A 11 52.70 -1.03 -11.90
C ARG A 11 51.58 -0.15 -11.35
N ARG A 12 51.73 1.19 -11.40
CA ARG A 12 50.65 2.11 -11.00
C ARG A 12 49.43 1.99 -11.92
N LYS A 13 49.61 1.90 -13.24
CA LYS A 13 48.53 1.71 -14.22
C LYS A 13 47.78 0.40 -13.96
N PHE A 14 48.52 -0.68 -13.73
CA PHE A 14 47.95 -1.98 -13.41
C PHE A 14 47.12 -1.95 -12.12
N LEU A 15 47.64 -1.32 -11.05
CA LEU A 15 46.91 -1.18 -9.77
C LEU A 15 45.67 -0.31 -9.92
N LEU A 16 45.69 0.76 -10.73
CA LEU A 16 44.52 1.58 -11.03
C LEU A 16 43.46 0.81 -11.79
N LEU A 17 43.84 0.00 -12.77
CA LEU A 17 42.89 -0.85 -13.50
C LEU A 17 42.26 -1.90 -12.57
N LEU A 18 43.09 -2.53 -11.72
CA LEU A 18 42.60 -3.48 -10.73
C LEU A 18 41.62 -2.83 -9.74
N ALA A 19 41.96 -1.65 -9.23
CA ALA A 19 41.09 -0.88 -8.33
C ALA A 19 39.76 -0.51 -9.01
N LEU A 20 39.82 -0.10 -10.29
CA LEU A 20 38.61 0.24 -11.04
C LEU A 20 37.70 -0.99 -11.24
N MET A 21 38.27 -2.17 -11.48
CA MET A 21 37.51 -3.42 -11.60
C MET A 21 36.89 -3.87 -10.25
N CYS A 22 37.62 -3.69 -9.16
CA CYS A 22 37.13 -4.09 -7.84
C CYS A 22 36.18 -3.08 -7.19
N ALA A 23 36.25 -1.80 -7.60
CA ALA A 23 35.44 -0.72 -7.01
C ALA A 23 33.94 -1.00 -6.97
N PRO A 24 33.27 -1.47 -8.05
CA PRO A 24 31.82 -1.70 -8.00
C PRO A 24 31.45 -2.82 -6.99
N VAL A 25 32.29 -3.82 -6.84
CA VAL A 25 32.07 -4.90 -5.87
C VAL A 25 32.22 -4.39 -4.46
N VAL A 26 33.29 -3.64 -4.17
CA VAL A 26 33.51 -3.04 -2.85
C VAL A 26 32.40 -2.06 -2.48
N ILE A 27 31.97 -1.21 -3.43
CA ILE A 27 30.85 -0.25 -3.23
C ILE A 27 29.56 -1.02 -2.92
N SER A 28 29.25 -2.06 -3.67
CA SER A 28 28.05 -2.88 -3.45
C SER A 28 28.03 -3.51 -2.07
N TYR A 29 29.13 -4.11 -1.64
CA TYR A 29 29.24 -4.70 -0.31
C TYR A 29 29.17 -3.63 0.81
N THR A 30 29.83 -2.48 0.64
CA THR A 30 29.76 -1.41 1.64
C THR A 30 28.35 -0.86 1.77
N LEU A 31 27.62 -0.64 0.68
CA LEU A 31 26.21 -0.21 0.72
C LEU A 31 25.31 -1.26 1.37
N TYR A 32 25.58 -2.54 1.13
CA TYR A 32 24.84 -3.64 1.77
C TYR A 32 25.08 -3.68 3.30
N PHE A 33 26.33 -3.57 3.75
CA PHE A 33 26.65 -3.58 5.19
C PHE A 33 26.21 -2.31 5.93
N LEU A 34 26.15 -1.17 5.23
CA LEU A 34 25.64 0.08 5.80
C LEU A 34 24.11 0.12 5.84
N GLU A 35 23.42 -0.97 5.42
CA GLU A 35 21.96 -1.03 5.30
C GLU A 35 21.37 0.20 4.59
N TYR A 36 22.10 0.72 3.58
CA TYR A 36 21.63 1.86 2.80
C TYR A 36 20.37 1.44 2.04
N ARG A 37 19.22 1.68 2.67
CA ARG A 37 17.91 1.58 2.04
C ARG A 37 17.56 2.98 1.53
N PRO A 38 17.53 3.19 0.20
CA PRO A 38 16.99 4.44 -0.32
C PRO A 38 15.57 4.61 0.24
N GLU A 39 15.25 5.82 0.73
CA GLU A 39 13.91 6.14 1.20
C GLU A 39 12.87 5.63 0.21
N SER A 40 11.86 4.93 0.71
CA SER A 40 10.79 4.41 -0.13
C SER A 40 10.13 5.61 -0.84
N LYS A 41 10.05 5.57 -2.16
CA LYS A 41 9.36 6.60 -2.94
C LYS A 41 7.83 6.54 -2.81
N HIS A 42 7.33 5.79 -1.82
CA HIS A 42 5.92 5.63 -1.54
C HIS A 42 5.50 6.57 -0.41
N TYR A 43 4.36 7.20 -0.58
CA TYR A 43 3.73 8.01 0.45
C TYR A 43 3.12 7.14 1.54
N GLY A 44 2.51 6.03 1.14
CA GLY A 44 2.02 5.02 2.08
C GLY A 44 3.15 4.16 2.66
N ASP A 45 3.00 3.78 3.92
CA ASP A 45 3.90 2.87 4.61
C ASP A 45 3.66 1.44 4.13
N LEU A 46 4.70 0.78 3.65
CA LEU A 46 4.65 -0.66 3.39
C LEU A 46 4.65 -1.41 4.72
N ILE A 47 3.68 -2.30 4.88
CA ILE A 47 3.55 -3.15 6.06
C ILE A 47 3.88 -4.61 5.70
N PRO A 48 4.20 -5.46 6.69
CA PRO A 48 4.39 -6.88 6.44
C PRO A 48 3.18 -7.45 5.70
N ILE A 49 3.45 -8.18 4.62
CA ILE A 49 2.41 -8.74 3.76
C ILE A 49 1.66 -9.83 4.53
N VAL A 50 0.36 -9.63 4.72
CA VAL A 50 -0.54 -10.57 5.39
C VAL A 50 -1.73 -10.85 4.49
N LYS A 51 -2.03 -12.12 4.25
CA LYS A 51 -3.21 -12.51 3.47
C LYS A 51 -4.46 -12.30 4.32
N VAL A 52 -5.37 -11.44 3.83
CA VAL A 52 -6.64 -11.16 4.51
C VAL A 52 -7.66 -12.20 4.12
N ILE A 53 -8.16 -12.93 5.11
CA ILE A 53 -9.23 -13.93 4.95
C ILE A 53 -10.41 -13.55 5.84
N GLY A 54 -11.56 -14.17 5.59
CA GLY A 54 -12.76 -13.96 6.38
C GLY A 54 -13.92 -13.42 5.55
N ALA A 55 -15.02 -13.15 6.22
CA ALA A 55 -16.26 -12.67 5.64
C ALA A 55 -16.96 -11.71 6.59
N GLY A 56 -17.76 -10.80 6.03
CA GLY A 56 -18.64 -9.91 6.79
C GLY A 56 -19.99 -9.80 6.11
N THR A 57 -20.96 -9.16 6.77
CA THR A 57 -22.29 -8.95 6.23
C THR A 57 -22.37 -7.60 5.54
N ASN A 58 -22.65 -7.59 4.24
CA ASN A 58 -22.88 -6.37 3.48
C ASN A 58 -24.17 -5.70 3.96
N GLN A 59 -24.10 -4.45 4.38
CA GLN A 59 -25.24 -3.69 4.92
C GLN A 59 -26.29 -3.33 3.85
N SER A 60 -25.91 -3.33 2.56
CA SER A 60 -26.81 -2.91 1.48
C SER A 60 -27.88 -3.97 1.14
N ASP A 61 -27.54 -5.26 1.23
CA ASP A 61 -28.37 -6.37 0.79
C ASP A 61 -28.40 -7.56 1.73
N ASN A 62 -27.76 -7.44 2.91
CA ASN A 62 -27.58 -8.50 3.91
C ASN A 62 -26.89 -9.77 3.37
N THR A 63 -26.15 -9.68 2.28
CA THR A 63 -25.38 -10.81 1.75
C THR A 63 -24.05 -10.97 2.50
N ILE A 64 -23.51 -12.18 2.46
CA ILE A 64 -22.18 -12.46 3.01
C ILE A 64 -21.14 -12.11 1.95
N LEU A 65 -20.34 -11.09 2.21
CA LEU A 65 -19.17 -10.74 1.40
C LEU A 65 -17.93 -11.43 1.97
N ARG A 66 -17.26 -12.22 1.17
CA ARG A 66 -15.97 -12.83 1.52
C ARG A 66 -14.84 -12.05 0.86
N MET A 67 -13.72 -11.90 1.55
CA MET A 67 -12.55 -11.19 0.99
C MET A 67 -12.07 -11.80 -0.34
N LYS A 68 -12.18 -13.11 -0.51
CA LYS A 68 -11.87 -13.79 -1.79
C LYS A 68 -12.74 -13.36 -2.97
N ASP A 69 -13.96 -12.89 -2.71
CA ASP A 69 -14.91 -12.47 -3.76
C ASP A 69 -14.47 -11.13 -4.39
N LEU A 70 -13.54 -10.42 -3.75
CA LEU A 70 -12.92 -9.17 -4.20
C LEU A 70 -11.57 -9.38 -4.91
N HIS A 71 -11.12 -10.62 -5.10
CA HIS A 71 -9.88 -10.91 -5.81
C HIS A 71 -9.94 -10.34 -7.25
N GLY A 72 -8.79 -9.92 -7.76
CA GLY A 72 -8.67 -9.24 -9.05
C GLY A 72 -8.84 -7.71 -8.97
N LYS A 73 -9.14 -7.16 -7.78
CA LYS A 73 -9.28 -5.73 -7.54
C LYS A 73 -8.29 -5.26 -6.49
N TRP A 74 -7.84 -4.02 -6.64
CA TRP A 74 -7.20 -3.27 -5.56
C TRP A 74 -8.27 -2.78 -4.61
N ILE A 75 -8.11 -2.99 -3.30
CA ILE A 75 -9.15 -2.66 -2.33
C ILE A 75 -8.61 -1.60 -1.38
N LEU A 76 -9.23 -0.42 -1.41
CA LEU A 76 -9.03 0.61 -0.39
C LEU A 76 -9.97 0.30 0.77
N VAL A 77 -9.40 0.11 1.97
CA VAL A 77 -10.13 -0.30 3.16
C VAL A 77 -10.02 0.77 4.24
N THR A 78 -11.13 1.12 4.85
CA THR A 78 -11.18 1.81 6.15
C THR A 78 -11.95 0.97 7.16
N ILE A 79 -11.60 1.13 8.45
CA ILE A 79 -12.27 0.48 9.58
C ILE A 79 -12.76 1.58 10.49
N ASP A 80 -14.05 1.60 10.75
CA ASP A 80 -14.66 2.58 11.64
C ASP A 80 -15.96 2.06 12.24
N SER A 81 -16.46 2.79 13.27
CA SER A 81 -17.81 2.67 13.77
C SER A 81 -18.84 3.03 12.69
N GLY A 82 -20.00 2.36 12.68
CA GLY A 82 -21.13 2.75 11.83
C GLY A 82 -21.63 4.18 12.07
N TYR A 83 -21.28 4.80 13.21
CA TYR A 83 -21.58 6.22 13.48
C TYR A 83 -20.84 7.16 12.54
N CYS A 84 -19.65 6.79 12.09
CA CYS A 84 -18.79 7.51 11.15
C CYS A 84 -18.63 9.01 11.48
N ASP A 85 -17.75 9.31 12.39
CA ASP A 85 -17.37 10.68 12.76
C ASP A 85 -16.68 11.43 11.58
N GLU A 86 -16.24 12.66 11.84
CA GLU A 86 -15.61 13.50 10.83
C GLU A 86 -14.35 12.85 10.23
N ALA A 87 -13.52 12.20 11.05
CA ALA A 87 -12.32 11.52 10.59
C ALA A 87 -12.64 10.30 9.68
N CYS A 88 -13.68 9.54 10.01
CA CYS A 88 -14.20 8.47 9.18
C CYS A 88 -14.71 9.01 7.83
N GLN A 89 -15.50 10.07 7.83
CA GLN A 89 -16.03 10.68 6.62
C GLN A 89 -14.92 11.24 5.71
N GLU A 90 -13.87 11.80 6.30
CA GLU A 90 -12.68 12.27 5.57
C GLU A 90 -11.99 11.11 4.86
N LYS A 91 -11.82 9.96 5.51
CA LYS A 91 -11.25 8.75 4.87
C LYS A 91 -12.12 8.26 3.71
N LEU A 92 -13.43 8.19 3.88
CA LEU A 92 -14.37 7.81 2.82
C LEU A 92 -14.28 8.79 1.64
N TYR A 93 -14.15 10.08 1.91
CA TYR A 93 -13.97 11.11 0.90
C TYR A 93 -12.68 10.87 0.09
N PHE A 94 -11.53 10.68 0.77
CA PHE A 94 -10.26 10.43 0.06
C PHE A 94 -10.30 9.13 -0.75
N MET A 95 -10.84 8.05 -0.23
CA MET A 95 -11.01 6.79 -0.96
C MET A 95 -11.84 6.99 -2.25
N ARG A 96 -12.91 7.80 -2.17
CA ARG A 96 -13.73 8.17 -3.34
C ARG A 96 -12.93 8.99 -4.34
N GLN A 97 -12.25 10.06 -3.89
CA GLN A 97 -11.49 10.95 -4.77
C GLN A 97 -10.34 10.23 -5.46
N VAL A 98 -9.56 9.46 -4.69
CA VAL A 98 -8.43 8.70 -5.22
C VAL A 98 -8.88 7.70 -6.30
N ARG A 99 -10.00 7.02 -6.09
CA ARG A 99 -10.58 6.13 -7.11
C ARG A 99 -11.00 6.89 -8.37
N LEU A 100 -11.64 8.02 -8.23
CA LEU A 100 -12.16 8.83 -9.37
C LEU A 100 -11.02 9.38 -10.23
N VAL A 101 -9.92 9.85 -9.63
CA VAL A 101 -8.78 10.42 -10.38
C VAL A 101 -8.00 9.37 -11.18
N GLN A 102 -8.21 8.05 -10.95
CA GLN A 102 -7.63 6.99 -11.78
C GLN A 102 -8.30 6.85 -13.15
N GLY A 103 -9.35 7.62 -13.42
CA GLY A 103 -10.00 7.66 -14.74
C GLY A 103 -10.50 6.29 -15.21
N LYS A 104 -9.96 5.81 -16.33
CA LYS A 104 -10.35 4.50 -16.90
C LYS A 104 -9.96 3.31 -16.01
N GLU A 105 -8.93 3.43 -15.19
CA GLU A 105 -8.46 2.35 -14.31
C GLU A 105 -9.30 2.23 -13.02
N LYS A 106 -10.23 3.16 -12.75
CA LYS A 106 -11.07 3.17 -11.53
C LYS A 106 -11.85 1.86 -11.31
N HIS A 107 -12.15 1.12 -12.38
CA HIS A 107 -12.86 -0.16 -12.30
C HIS A 107 -12.04 -1.28 -11.64
N ARG A 108 -10.71 -1.10 -11.55
CA ARG A 108 -9.79 -2.02 -10.88
C ARG A 108 -9.66 -1.75 -9.38
N ILE A 109 -10.33 -0.71 -8.87
CA ILE A 109 -10.28 -0.32 -7.48
C ILE A 109 -11.66 -0.44 -6.87
N GLU A 110 -11.75 -1.18 -5.75
CA GLU A 110 -12.93 -1.22 -4.90
C GLU A 110 -12.68 -0.44 -3.61
N ARG A 111 -13.75 0.03 -3.00
CA ARG A 111 -13.74 0.73 -1.72
C ARG A 111 -14.52 -0.08 -0.71
N LEU A 112 -13.92 -0.37 0.42
CA LEU A 112 -14.49 -1.20 1.47
C LEU A 112 -14.43 -0.45 2.80
N TRP A 113 -15.58 -0.28 3.44
CA TRP A 113 -15.66 0.16 4.81
C TRP A 113 -16.08 -1.01 5.69
N LEU A 114 -15.16 -1.44 6.56
CA LEU A 114 -15.39 -2.46 7.57
C LEU A 114 -15.93 -1.79 8.84
N ILE A 115 -17.18 -2.07 9.17
CA ILE A 115 -17.84 -1.56 10.36
C ILE A 115 -17.49 -2.47 11.52
N ASN A 116 -16.84 -1.93 12.55
CA ASN A 116 -16.31 -2.67 13.69
C ASN A 116 -17.28 -2.77 14.89
N ASP A 117 -18.52 -2.32 14.73
CA ASP A 117 -19.56 -2.35 15.75
C ASP A 117 -20.92 -2.77 15.17
N ASN A 118 -22.00 -2.57 15.95
CA ASN A 118 -23.38 -2.88 15.54
C ASN A 118 -24.17 -1.63 15.10
N VAL A 119 -23.51 -0.48 14.96
CA VAL A 119 -24.17 0.74 14.54
C VAL A 119 -24.44 0.66 13.04
N ILE A 120 -25.68 0.91 12.65
CA ILE A 120 -26.05 0.99 11.24
C ILE A 120 -25.68 2.38 10.74
N PRO A 121 -24.92 2.50 9.63
CA PRO A 121 -24.59 3.78 9.05
C PRO A 121 -25.83 4.58 8.64
N ASP A 122 -25.73 5.90 8.73
CA ASP A 122 -26.78 6.81 8.28
C ASP A 122 -27.06 6.62 6.78
N ALA A 123 -28.34 6.63 6.40
CA ALA A 123 -28.75 6.38 5.01
C ALA A 123 -28.28 7.45 4.01
N GLU A 124 -28.20 8.72 4.46
CA GLU A 124 -27.68 9.81 3.64
C GLU A 124 -26.18 9.67 3.42
N LEU A 125 -25.44 9.21 4.45
CA LEU A 125 -24.03 8.92 4.35
C LEU A 125 -23.77 7.77 3.36
N VAL A 126 -24.54 6.69 3.44
CA VAL A 126 -24.45 5.55 2.50
C VAL A 126 -24.68 6.02 1.06
N LYS A 127 -25.70 6.85 0.83
CA LYS A 127 -26.02 7.42 -0.46
C LYS A 127 -24.91 8.35 -0.99
N GLN A 128 -24.32 9.18 -0.11
CA GLN A 128 -23.22 10.08 -0.45
C GLN A 128 -21.99 9.31 -0.96
N TYR A 129 -21.73 8.14 -0.39
CA TYR A 129 -20.57 7.30 -0.73
C TYR A 129 -20.98 6.05 -1.53
N GLU A 130 -22.01 6.16 -2.35
CA GLU A 130 -22.45 5.08 -3.24
C GLU A 130 -21.29 4.44 -4.01
N GLY A 131 -21.35 3.11 -4.15
CA GLY A 131 -20.27 2.30 -4.72
C GLY A 131 -19.12 2.01 -3.75
N THR A 132 -19.28 2.31 -2.46
CA THR A 132 -18.48 1.74 -1.37
C THR A 132 -19.20 0.51 -0.83
N LEU A 133 -18.48 -0.56 -0.54
CA LEU A 133 -19.01 -1.73 0.13
C LEU A 133 -19.03 -1.46 1.64
N PHE A 134 -20.22 -1.48 2.23
CA PHE A 134 -20.43 -1.27 3.67
C PHE A 134 -20.60 -2.63 4.34
N VAL A 135 -19.61 -3.08 5.08
CA VAL A 135 -19.57 -4.45 5.58
C VAL A 135 -19.45 -4.47 7.11
N ASN A 136 -20.43 -5.03 7.79
CA ASN A 136 -20.30 -5.31 9.20
C ASN A 136 -19.29 -6.45 9.41
N ALA A 137 -18.22 -6.12 10.12
CA ALA A 137 -17.10 -7.03 10.39
C ALA A 137 -16.82 -7.19 11.89
N LYS A 138 -17.72 -6.74 12.79
CA LYS A 138 -17.50 -6.72 14.23
C LYS A 138 -17.01 -8.06 14.78
N ASP A 139 -17.61 -9.15 14.34
CA ASP A 139 -17.29 -10.51 14.80
C ASP A 139 -16.50 -11.31 13.72
N SER A 140 -15.92 -10.60 12.75
CA SER A 140 -15.21 -11.21 11.63
C SER A 140 -13.71 -11.33 11.89
N GLU A 141 -13.12 -12.41 11.40
CA GLU A 141 -11.67 -12.63 11.37
C GLU A 141 -10.92 -11.52 10.57
N ILE A 142 -11.62 -10.81 9.67
CA ILE A 142 -11.01 -9.77 8.83
C ILE A 142 -10.29 -8.71 9.69
N LEU A 143 -10.87 -8.32 10.82
CA LEU A 143 -10.27 -7.31 11.71
C LEU A 143 -9.00 -7.81 12.38
N GLY A 144 -8.84 -9.13 12.56
CA GLY A 144 -7.66 -9.74 13.19
C GLY A 144 -6.41 -9.71 12.31
N PHE A 145 -6.55 -9.53 11.00
CA PHE A 145 -5.41 -9.45 10.06
C PHE A 145 -4.85 -8.04 9.91
N ILE A 146 -5.54 -7.03 10.41
CA ILE A 146 -5.12 -5.64 10.33
C ILE A 146 -4.39 -5.28 11.62
N GLU A 147 -3.09 -4.94 11.50
CA GLU A 147 -2.24 -4.70 12.66
C GLU A 147 -2.83 -3.70 13.65
N THR A 148 -2.76 -4.09 14.96
CA THR A 148 -3.37 -3.35 16.07
C THR A 148 -2.41 -2.42 16.82
N ARG A 149 -1.16 -2.25 16.38
CA ARG A 149 -0.15 -1.45 17.08
C ARG A 149 -0.53 0.02 17.25
N GLU A 150 -1.31 0.54 16.32
CA GLU A 150 -2.00 1.82 16.39
C GLU A 150 -3.49 1.56 16.18
N SER A 151 -4.35 2.51 16.53
CA SER A 151 -5.79 2.34 16.31
C SER A 151 -6.10 2.00 14.85
N GLN A 152 -6.74 0.86 14.61
CA GLN A 152 -7.15 0.40 13.28
C GLN A 152 -7.99 1.42 12.52
N THR A 153 -8.66 2.30 13.26
CA THR A 153 -9.54 3.34 12.71
C THR A 153 -8.80 4.55 12.16
N LYS A 154 -7.48 4.67 12.39
CA LYS A 154 -6.70 5.86 12.00
C LYS A 154 -6.26 5.89 10.55
N HIS A 155 -6.28 4.75 9.86
CA HIS A 155 -5.62 4.60 8.57
C HIS A 155 -6.58 4.16 7.46
N ILE A 156 -6.21 4.50 6.23
CA ILE A 156 -6.71 3.82 5.04
C ILE A 156 -5.70 2.74 4.68
N TYR A 157 -6.16 1.53 4.47
CA TYR A 157 -5.35 0.37 4.12
C TYR A 157 -5.51 0.01 2.66
N LEU A 158 -4.51 -0.66 2.08
CA LEU A 158 -4.54 -1.15 0.73
C LEU A 158 -4.31 -2.66 0.69
N ILE A 159 -5.24 -3.36 0.05
CA ILE A 159 -5.15 -4.79 -0.23
C ILE A 159 -4.94 -4.97 -1.73
N ASP A 160 -4.02 -5.86 -2.10
CA ASP A 160 -3.68 -6.18 -3.48
C ASP A 160 -4.71 -7.12 -4.15
N PRO A 161 -4.66 -7.30 -5.49
CA PRO A 161 -5.62 -8.15 -6.21
C PRO A 161 -5.61 -9.63 -5.83
N ILE A 162 -4.59 -10.13 -5.13
CA ILE A 162 -4.52 -11.52 -4.64
C ILE A 162 -4.93 -11.66 -3.17
N GLY A 163 -5.36 -10.54 -2.54
CA GLY A 163 -5.93 -10.52 -1.21
C GLY A 163 -4.91 -10.27 -0.08
N ASN A 164 -3.75 -9.73 -0.37
CA ASN A 164 -2.76 -9.39 0.64
C ASN A 164 -2.89 -7.93 1.08
N LEU A 165 -2.96 -7.70 2.38
CA LEU A 165 -2.74 -6.40 2.97
C LEU A 165 -1.26 -6.04 2.85
N MET A 166 -0.94 -4.90 2.23
CA MET A 166 0.43 -4.57 1.90
C MET A 166 0.86 -3.15 2.27
N MET A 167 -0.09 -2.24 2.44
CA MET A 167 0.21 -0.83 2.66
C MET A 167 -0.85 -0.18 3.56
N ARG A 168 -0.42 0.81 4.34
CA ARG A 168 -1.31 1.73 5.04
C ARG A 168 -0.94 3.18 4.70
N PHE A 169 -1.93 4.05 4.66
CA PHE A 169 -1.71 5.48 4.48
C PHE A 169 -1.71 6.19 5.84
N PRO A 170 -0.98 7.33 5.98
CA PRO A 170 -0.96 8.11 7.23
C PRO A 170 -2.36 8.54 7.68
N GLU A 171 -2.52 8.84 8.98
CA GLU A 171 -3.78 9.35 9.56
C GLU A 171 -4.25 10.63 8.85
N ASN A 172 -3.33 11.57 8.62
CA ASN A 172 -3.62 12.79 7.86
C ASN A 172 -3.32 12.58 6.37
N VAL A 173 -4.28 12.06 5.63
CA VAL A 173 -4.10 11.65 4.24
C VAL A 173 -3.93 12.85 3.30
N ASP A 174 -2.82 12.86 2.55
CA ASP A 174 -2.67 13.70 1.35
C ASP A 174 -3.22 12.90 0.15
N GLY A 175 -4.43 13.26 -0.28
CA GLY A 175 -5.12 12.57 -1.38
C GLY A 175 -4.34 12.59 -2.70
N THR A 176 -3.52 13.63 -2.95
CA THR A 176 -2.69 13.72 -4.15
C THR A 176 -1.58 12.68 -4.12
N LYS A 177 -0.85 12.59 -3.00
CA LYS A 177 0.23 11.62 -2.83
C LYS A 177 -0.30 10.19 -2.83
N MET A 178 -1.40 9.93 -2.12
CA MET A 178 -2.10 8.65 -2.15
C MET A 178 -2.51 8.27 -3.57
N GLY A 179 -3.09 9.21 -4.33
CA GLY A 179 -3.47 9.00 -5.72
C GLY A 179 -2.30 8.65 -6.64
N HIS A 180 -1.12 9.25 -6.40
CA HIS A 180 0.11 8.92 -7.13
C HIS A 180 0.61 7.50 -6.83
N ASP A 181 0.57 7.07 -5.57
CA ASP A 181 0.96 5.70 -5.20
C ASP A 181 0.04 4.67 -5.85
N ILE A 182 -1.28 4.86 -5.75
CA ILE A 182 -2.26 3.97 -6.39
C ILE A 182 -2.05 3.93 -7.91
N LYS A 183 -1.85 5.08 -8.56
CA LYS A 183 -1.59 5.14 -10.01
C LYS A 183 -0.36 4.31 -10.40
N ARG A 184 0.72 4.40 -9.62
CA ARG A 184 1.95 3.62 -9.84
C ARG A 184 1.70 2.13 -9.72
N LEU A 185 0.98 1.70 -8.67
CA LEU A 185 0.65 0.30 -8.45
C LEU A 185 -0.22 -0.27 -9.58
N LEU A 186 -1.23 0.48 -10.01
CA LEU A 186 -2.07 0.11 -11.16
C LEU A 186 -1.27 -0.05 -12.45
N HIS A 187 -0.27 0.82 -12.67
CA HIS A 187 0.58 0.74 -13.85
C HIS A 187 1.48 -0.49 -13.83
N VAL A 188 2.16 -0.76 -12.71
CA VAL A 188 3.04 -1.93 -12.56
C VAL A 188 2.25 -3.23 -12.70
N SER A 189 1.08 -3.33 -12.09
CA SER A 189 0.23 -4.53 -12.17
C SER A 189 -0.41 -4.80 -13.53
N GLN A 190 -0.30 -3.88 -14.50
CA GLN A 190 -0.68 -4.12 -15.91
C GLN A 190 0.41 -4.87 -16.71
N LEU A 191 1.66 -4.82 -16.25
CA LEU A 191 2.80 -5.43 -16.93
C LEU A 191 2.93 -6.93 -16.65
N GLU A 192 2.14 -7.45 -15.71
CA GLU A 192 2.16 -8.87 -15.28
C GLU A 192 1.10 -9.75 -15.98
N HIS A 193 0.42 -9.22 -17.01
CA HIS A 193 -0.61 -9.93 -17.80
C HIS A 193 -0.20 -10.08 -19.26
#